data_8dc43066073d5033515ba87f9f9cf3a5
#
_entry.id   8dc43066073d5033515ba87f9f9cf3a5
#
_cell.length_a   1.000
_cell.length_b   1.000
_cell.length_c   1.000
_cell.angle_alpha   90.00
_cell.angle_beta   90.00
_cell.angle_gamma   90.00
#
_symmetry.space_group_name_H-M   'P 1'
#
loop_
_entity.id
_entity.type
_entity.pdbx_description
1 polymer ?
#
loop_
_entity_poly.entity_id
_entity_poly.type
_entity_poly.pdbx_seq_one_letter_code
_entity_poly.pdbx_strand_id
1 'polypeptide(L)'
;MDTWQMIGALLIALALGGSLAYIFWRERAKAARQLKESPRSENNKGTPLQLQLQAYERLILLTERIALPNLISRINQPGIAGKDMQMMLTHTIKQEFDHNITQQLYVSNEAWEAVRNLKEQNIHIINQVASYLPADVSGIDLNKQLLEMIVQNPKMTLHNVVAEVLSYEAKKLMR
;
A
#
# COMPACT_ATOMS: atom_id res chain seq x y z
N MET A 1 45.20 -57.31 -5.69
CA MET A 1 43.84 -57.10 -5.08
C MET A 1 42.95 -58.17 -5.68
N ASP A 2 42.47 -59.08 -4.85
CA ASP A 2 41.70 -60.22 -5.32
C ASP A 2 40.32 -59.72 -5.85
N THR A 3 39.89 -60.32 -6.91
CA THR A 3 38.60 -59.96 -7.60
C THR A 3 37.42 -59.94 -6.65
N TRP A 4 37.47 -60.74 -5.59
CA TRP A 4 36.48 -60.77 -4.50
C TRP A 4 36.44 -59.53 -3.63
N GLN A 5 37.62 -58.88 -3.40
CA GLN A 5 37.74 -57.62 -2.63
C GLN A 5 37.18 -56.46 -3.45
N MET A 6 37.37 -56.43 -4.76
CA MET A 6 36.78 -55.41 -5.65
C MET A 6 35.28 -55.51 -5.73
N ILE A 7 34.71 -56.72 -5.81
CA ILE A 7 33.26 -56.96 -5.81
C ILE A 7 32.66 -56.51 -4.48
N GLY A 8 33.29 -56.85 -3.36
CA GLY A 8 32.83 -56.41 -2.03
C GLY A 8 32.85 -54.91 -1.83
N ALA A 9 33.91 -54.20 -2.32
CA ALA A 9 33.96 -52.77 -2.25
C ALA A 9 32.88 -52.06 -3.13
N LEU A 10 32.61 -52.64 -4.31
CA LEU A 10 31.56 -52.14 -5.21
C LEU A 10 30.16 -52.25 -4.61
N LEU A 11 29.86 -53.38 -3.96
CA LEU A 11 28.57 -53.60 -3.28
C LEU A 11 28.36 -52.64 -2.10
N ILE A 12 29.44 -52.39 -1.30
CA ILE A 12 29.38 -51.43 -0.22
C ILE A 12 29.15 -50.00 -0.75
N ALA A 13 29.86 -49.61 -1.82
CA ALA A 13 29.69 -48.30 -2.44
C ALA A 13 28.27 -48.10 -2.99
N LEU A 14 27.68 -49.10 -3.63
CA LEU A 14 26.29 -49.09 -4.10
C LEU A 14 25.27 -49.02 -2.96
N ALA A 15 25.49 -49.71 -1.88
CA ALA A 15 24.64 -49.69 -0.68
C ALA A 15 24.66 -48.31 0.00
N LEU A 16 25.85 -47.69 0.13
CA LEU A 16 26.02 -46.35 0.70
C LEU A 16 25.46 -45.27 -0.20
N GLY A 17 25.72 -45.34 -1.52
CA GLY A 17 25.18 -44.41 -2.51
C GLY A 17 23.66 -44.49 -2.61
N GLY A 18 23.09 -45.70 -2.62
CA GLY A 18 21.65 -45.94 -2.62
C GLY A 18 20.94 -45.43 -1.39
N SER A 19 21.57 -45.62 -0.21
CA SER A 19 20.99 -45.13 1.06
C SER A 19 20.99 -43.60 1.15
N LEU A 20 22.04 -42.95 0.71
CA LEU A 20 22.11 -41.48 0.64
C LEU A 20 21.10 -40.89 -0.36
N ALA A 21 21.00 -41.49 -1.55
CA ALA A 21 20.02 -41.08 -2.56
C ALA A 21 18.58 -41.26 -2.05
N TYR A 22 18.30 -42.38 -1.35
CA TYR A 22 16.98 -42.63 -0.74
C TYR A 22 16.63 -41.63 0.35
N ILE A 23 17.60 -41.28 1.24
CA ILE A 23 17.40 -40.28 2.29
C ILE A 23 17.11 -38.91 1.66
N PHE A 24 17.92 -38.52 0.67
CA PHE A 24 17.76 -37.23 -0.03
C PHE A 24 16.40 -37.15 -0.77
N TRP A 25 16.00 -38.23 -1.44
CA TRP A 25 14.70 -38.29 -2.11
C TRP A 25 13.55 -38.25 -1.11
N ARG A 26 13.68 -38.95 0.02
CA ARG A 26 12.70 -38.94 1.11
C ARG A 26 12.56 -37.57 1.75
N GLU A 27 13.65 -36.82 1.96
CA GLU A 27 13.61 -35.46 2.48
C GLU A 27 12.99 -34.50 1.48
N ARG A 28 13.33 -34.59 0.21
CA ARG A 28 12.65 -33.81 -0.84
C ARG A 28 11.16 -34.12 -0.93
N ALA A 29 10.79 -35.37 -0.81
CA ALA A 29 9.38 -35.78 -0.80
C ALA A 29 8.64 -35.26 0.43
N LYS A 30 9.29 -35.23 1.59
CA LYS A 30 8.74 -34.62 2.83
C LYS A 30 8.60 -33.10 2.69
N ALA A 31 9.63 -32.43 2.20
CA ALA A 31 9.59 -30.98 1.94
C ALA A 31 8.52 -30.61 0.92
N ALA A 32 8.34 -31.40 -0.15
CA ALA A 32 7.28 -31.20 -1.13
C ALA A 32 5.87 -31.49 -0.55
N ARG A 33 5.75 -32.41 0.39
CA ARG A 33 4.50 -32.65 1.14
C ARG A 33 4.23 -31.55 2.16
N GLN A 34 5.25 -31.07 2.87
CA GLN A 34 5.11 -29.92 3.78
C GLN A 34 4.76 -28.62 3.06
N LEU A 35 5.23 -28.43 1.80
CA LEU A 35 4.80 -27.33 0.94
C LEU A 35 3.37 -27.50 0.43
N LYS A 36 2.87 -28.75 0.31
CA LYS A 36 1.46 -29.05 -0.02
C LYS A 36 0.56 -29.09 1.22
N GLU A 37 1.11 -29.46 2.35
CA GLU A 37 0.42 -29.61 3.66
C GLU A 37 0.66 -28.43 4.61
N SER A 38 1.53 -27.45 4.26
CA SER A 38 1.34 -26.12 4.82
C SER A 38 -0.12 -25.82 4.57
N PRO A 39 -0.95 -25.58 5.60
CA PRO A 39 -2.24 -25.00 5.36
C PRO A 39 -1.90 -23.66 4.70
N ARG A 40 -1.83 -23.67 3.38
CA ARG A 40 -1.93 -22.48 2.56
C ARG A 40 -3.22 -21.94 3.08
N SER A 41 -3.07 -20.95 3.95
CA SER A 41 -4.15 -20.35 4.68
C SER A 41 -5.28 -20.14 3.69
N GLU A 42 -6.15 -21.16 3.54
CA GLU A 42 -7.41 -21.05 2.79
C GLU A 42 -8.29 -19.99 3.44
N ASN A 43 -7.94 -19.62 4.67
CA ASN A 43 -8.53 -18.51 5.40
C ASN A 43 -8.04 -17.12 4.93
N ASN A 44 -7.09 -17.03 3.97
CA ASN A 44 -6.61 -15.73 3.48
C ASN A 44 -6.98 -15.41 2.03
N LYS A 45 -7.81 -16.24 1.40
CA LYS A 45 -8.61 -15.81 0.26
C LYS A 45 -9.86 -15.17 0.83
N GLY A 46 -9.74 -13.88 1.20
CA GLY A 46 -10.90 -13.10 1.59
C GLY A 46 -12.02 -13.33 0.58
N THR A 47 -13.24 -13.53 1.06
CA THR A 47 -14.40 -13.56 0.14
C THR A 47 -14.36 -12.29 -0.72
N PRO A 48 -14.91 -12.29 -1.93
CA PRO A 48 -15.00 -11.08 -2.74
C PRO A 48 -15.51 -9.88 -1.95
N LEU A 49 -16.48 -10.08 -1.07
CA LEU A 49 -16.99 -9.07 -0.15
C LEU A 49 -15.92 -8.55 0.84
N GLN A 50 -15.11 -9.44 1.42
CA GLN A 50 -14.02 -9.02 2.31
C GLN A 50 -12.98 -8.16 1.58
N LEU A 51 -12.61 -8.53 0.36
CA LEU A 51 -11.67 -7.75 -0.45
C LEU A 51 -12.23 -6.36 -0.79
N GLN A 52 -13.52 -6.28 -1.11
CA GLN A 52 -14.21 -5.01 -1.33
C GLN A 52 -14.20 -4.14 -0.06
N LEU A 53 -14.61 -4.67 1.08
CA LEU A 53 -14.63 -3.93 2.35
C LEU A 53 -13.23 -3.44 2.74
N GLN A 54 -12.19 -4.28 2.58
CA GLN A 54 -10.81 -3.88 2.81
C GLN A 54 -10.37 -2.76 1.86
N ALA A 55 -10.82 -2.78 0.61
CA ALA A 55 -10.51 -1.72 -0.34
C ALA A 55 -11.16 -0.40 0.07
N TYR A 56 -12.43 -0.39 0.46
CA TYR A 56 -13.07 0.82 0.98
C TYR A 56 -12.40 1.35 2.25
N GLU A 57 -12.05 0.47 3.18
CA GLU A 57 -11.31 0.84 4.39
C GLU A 57 -9.97 1.53 4.04
N ARG A 58 -9.20 0.97 3.12
CA ARG A 58 -7.94 1.56 2.63
C ARG A 58 -8.15 2.90 1.95
N LEU A 59 -9.22 3.07 1.17
CA LEU A 59 -9.53 4.34 0.51
C LEU A 59 -9.99 5.41 1.51
N ILE A 60 -10.72 5.04 2.55
CA ILE A 60 -11.06 5.96 3.65
C ILE A 60 -9.78 6.42 4.35
N LEU A 61 -8.88 5.50 4.69
CA LEU A 61 -7.58 5.85 5.27
C LEU A 61 -6.76 6.75 4.36
N LEU A 62 -6.73 6.47 3.05
CA LEU A 62 -6.07 7.34 2.07
C LEU A 62 -6.67 8.73 2.08
N THR A 63 -8.00 8.86 2.06
CA THR A 63 -8.72 10.15 2.10
C THR A 63 -8.30 10.96 3.32
N GLU A 64 -8.24 10.36 4.51
CA GLU A 64 -7.79 11.00 5.73
C GLU A 64 -6.30 11.38 5.68
N ARG A 65 -5.46 10.53 5.09
CA ARG A 65 -4.02 10.78 5.01
C ARG A 65 -3.66 11.91 4.06
N ILE A 66 -4.43 12.11 2.98
CA ILE A 66 -4.23 13.22 2.02
C ILE A 66 -5.05 14.45 2.34
N ALA A 67 -5.94 14.42 3.33
CA ALA A 67 -6.62 15.61 3.83
C ALA A 67 -5.57 16.66 4.24
N LEU A 68 -5.65 17.88 3.69
CA LEU A 68 -4.58 18.87 3.82
C LEU A 68 -4.20 19.19 5.27
N PRO A 69 -5.13 19.35 6.24
CA PRO A 69 -4.75 19.58 7.63
C PRO A 69 -3.93 18.41 8.22
N ASN A 70 -4.36 17.17 7.96
CA ASN A 70 -3.67 15.97 8.46
C ASN A 70 -2.29 15.81 7.79
N LEU A 71 -2.22 16.05 6.48
CA LEU A 71 -0.98 15.98 5.72
C LEU A 71 0.03 17.02 6.22
N ILE A 72 -0.38 18.27 6.33
CA ILE A 72 0.46 19.38 6.82
C ILE A 72 0.99 19.06 8.22
N SER A 73 0.11 18.66 9.16
CA SER A 73 0.51 18.29 10.52
C SER A 73 1.60 17.19 10.54
N ARG A 74 1.53 16.25 9.62
CA ARG A 74 2.43 15.09 9.59
C ARG A 74 3.79 15.37 8.98
N ILE A 75 3.87 16.27 7.98
CA ILE A 75 5.10 16.51 7.23
C ILE A 75 5.71 17.89 7.45
N ASN A 76 5.11 18.71 8.31
CA ASN A 76 5.62 20.05 8.63
C ASN A 76 7.05 19.97 9.19
N GLN A 77 7.97 20.70 8.56
CA GLN A 77 9.38 20.79 8.97
C GLN A 77 9.79 22.26 9.07
N PRO A 78 10.38 22.68 10.21
CA PRO A 78 10.90 24.04 10.33
C PRO A 78 12.14 24.25 9.43
N GLY A 79 12.31 25.46 8.94
CA GLY A 79 13.51 25.88 8.22
C GLY A 79 13.60 25.50 6.74
N ILE A 80 12.57 24.87 6.16
CA ILE A 80 12.54 24.61 4.71
C ILE A 80 11.86 25.75 3.94
N ALA A 81 12.27 25.93 2.68
CA ALA A 81 11.66 26.90 1.78
C ALA A 81 10.23 26.49 1.39
N GLY A 82 9.38 27.48 1.06
CA GLY A 82 8.00 27.22 0.63
C GLY A 82 7.92 26.32 -0.62
N LYS A 83 8.84 26.48 -1.55
CA LYS A 83 8.94 25.61 -2.75
C LYS A 83 9.22 24.15 -2.42
N ASP A 84 10.10 23.90 -1.44
CA ASP A 84 10.42 22.52 -1.02
C ASP A 84 9.23 21.91 -0.26
N MET A 85 8.55 22.70 0.60
CA MET A 85 7.33 22.27 1.26
C MET A 85 6.22 21.95 0.25
N GLN A 86 6.02 22.80 -0.78
CA GLN A 86 5.07 22.54 -1.86
C GLN A 86 5.36 21.20 -2.57
N MET A 87 6.63 20.94 -2.90
CA MET A 87 7.05 19.70 -3.51
C MET A 87 6.80 18.49 -2.58
N MET A 88 7.12 18.61 -1.29
CA MET A 88 6.90 17.55 -0.32
C MET A 88 5.42 17.22 -0.17
N LEU A 89 4.55 18.22 -0.04
CA LEU A 89 3.11 18.05 0.07
C LEU A 89 2.55 17.33 -1.17
N THR A 90 2.85 17.83 -2.35
CA THR A 90 2.34 17.28 -3.61
C THR A 90 2.89 15.89 -3.90
N HIS A 91 4.16 15.64 -3.61
CA HIS A 91 4.79 14.33 -3.76
C HIS A 91 4.17 13.30 -2.81
N THR A 92 3.96 13.67 -1.53
CA THR A 92 3.36 12.77 -0.55
C THR A 92 1.94 12.38 -0.94
N ILE A 93 1.12 13.32 -1.45
CA ILE A 93 -0.22 12.99 -1.95
C ILE A 93 -0.16 11.97 -3.08
N LYS A 94 0.75 12.15 -4.04
CA LYS A 94 0.94 11.21 -5.16
C LYS A 94 1.38 9.84 -4.66
N GLN A 95 2.36 9.77 -3.76
CA GLN A 95 2.82 8.50 -3.18
C GLN A 95 1.71 7.75 -2.45
N GLU A 96 0.91 8.43 -1.61
CA GLU A 96 -0.20 7.82 -0.90
C GLU A 96 -1.23 7.26 -1.88
N PHE A 97 -1.53 7.99 -2.95
CA PHE A 97 -2.45 7.54 -3.99
C PHE A 97 -1.90 6.33 -4.76
N ASP A 98 -0.65 6.39 -5.22
CA ASP A 98 -0.01 5.32 -5.99
C ASP A 98 0.09 4.03 -5.17
N HIS A 99 0.33 4.14 -3.86
CA HIS A 99 0.34 2.99 -2.95
C HIS A 99 -1.02 2.27 -2.88
N ASN A 100 -2.11 2.97 -3.17
CA ASN A 100 -3.46 2.44 -3.13
C ASN A 100 -4.07 2.20 -4.53
N ILE A 101 -3.30 2.33 -5.62
CA ILE A 101 -3.79 2.26 -7.01
C ILE A 101 -4.56 0.96 -7.32
N THR A 102 -4.18 -0.17 -6.69
CA THR A 102 -4.80 -1.47 -6.92
C THR A 102 -6.19 -1.60 -6.31
N GLN A 103 -6.57 -0.71 -5.38
CA GLN A 103 -7.89 -0.75 -4.75
C GLN A 103 -9.03 -0.46 -5.74
N GLN A 104 -8.74 0.22 -6.87
CA GLN A 104 -9.70 0.45 -7.94
C GLN A 104 -10.34 -0.84 -8.49
N LEU A 105 -9.70 -2.00 -8.32
CA LEU A 105 -10.21 -3.29 -8.76
C LEU A 105 -11.40 -3.80 -7.94
N TYR A 106 -11.58 -3.28 -6.74
CA TYR A 106 -12.52 -3.81 -5.75
C TYR A 106 -13.61 -2.83 -5.33
N VAL A 107 -13.57 -1.59 -5.81
CA VAL A 107 -14.54 -0.54 -5.49
C VAL A 107 -15.32 -0.12 -6.73
N SER A 108 -16.40 0.65 -6.55
CA SER A 108 -17.14 1.24 -7.67
C SER A 108 -16.28 2.27 -8.43
N ASN A 109 -16.60 2.50 -9.70
CA ASN A 109 -15.97 3.55 -10.48
C ASN A 109 -16.18 4.93 -9.83
N GLU A 110 -17.38 5.17 -9.32
CA GLU A 110 -17.77 6.42 -8.65
C GLU A 110 -16.92 6.67 -7.41
N ALA A 111 -16.71 5.64 -6.57
CA ALA A 111 -15.84 5.74 -5.40
C ALA A 111 -14.38 6.01 -5.79
N TRP A 112 -13.87 5.32 -6.80
CA TRP A 112 -12.51 5.54 -7.28
C TRP A 112 -12.30 6.94 -7.86
N GLU A 113 -13.24 7.41 -8.69
CA GLU A 113 -13.21 8.76 -9.26
C GLU A 113 -13.30 9.84 -8.18
N ALA A 114 -14.09 9.63 -7.13
CA ALA A 114 -14.17 10.56 -6.00
C ALA A 114 -12.82 10.74 -5.31
N VAL A 115 -12.10 9.64 -5.05
CA VAL A 115 -10.75 9.67 -4.45
C VAL A 115 -9.73 10.31 -5.40
N ARG A 116 -9.79 10.00 -6.70
CA ARG A 116 -8.92 10.62 -7.71
C ARG A 116 -9.14 12.14 -7.78
N ASN A 117 -10.39 12.57 -7.78
CA ASN A 117 -10.72 13.99 -7.80
C ASN A 117 -10.24 14.71 -6.54
N LEU A 118 -10.36 14.09 -5.37
CA LEU A 118 -9.80 14.62 -4.12
C LEU A 118 -8.28 14.82 -4.22
N LYS A 119 -7.56 13.83 -4.74
CA LYS A 119 -6.11 13.92 -4.97
C LYS A 119 -5.77 15.12 -5.84
N GLU A 120 -6.42 15.23 -7.01
CA GLU A 120 -6.14 16.32 -7.96
C GLU A 120 -6.50 17.69 -7.38
N GLN A 121 -7.62 17.79 -6.67
CA GLN A 121 -8.03 19.02 -6.02
C GLN A 121 -7.02 19.47 -4.94
N ASN A 122 -6.55 18.56 -4.09
CA ASN A 122 -5.58 18.90 -3.07
C ASN A 122 -4.27 19.39 -3.68
N ILE A 123 -3.77 18.74 -4.74
CA ILE A 123 -2.58 19.19 -5.48
C ILE A 123 -2.82 20.57 -6.11
N HIS A 124 -3.99 20.79 -6.70
CA HIS A 124 -4.35 22.08 -7.28
C HIS A 124 -4.36 23.20 -6.23
N ILE A 125 -4.99 22.98 -5.08
CA ILE A 125 -5.03 23.93 -3.97
C ILE A 125 -3.60 24.30 -3.50
N ILE A 126 -2.74 23.30 -3.29
CA ILE A 126 -1.35 23.55 -2.88
C ILE A 126 -0.63 24.41 -3.91
N ASN A 127 -0.73 24.08 -5.18
CA ASN A 127 -0.05 24.80 -6.25
C ASN A 127 -0.61 26.23 -6.41
N GLN A 128 -1.91 26.38 -6.29
CA GLN A 128 -2.57 27.68 -6.39
C GLN A 128 -2.13 28.61 -5.24
N VAL A 129 -2.15 28.13 -4.00
CA VAL A 129 -1.70 28.95 -2.86
C VAL A 129 -0.21 29.30 -3.01
N ALA A 130 0.63 28.34 -3.38
CA ALA A 130 2.05 28.57 -3.58
C ALA A 130 2.33 29.62 -4.69
N SER A 131 1.47 29.69 -5.73
CA SER A 131 1.64 30.66 -6.83
C SER A 131 1.32 32.10 -6.45
N TYR A 132 0.56 32.33 -5.38
CA TYR A 132 0.24 33.68 -4.88
C TYR A 132 1.23 34.20 -3.84
N LEU A 133 2.11 33.35 -3.36
CA LEU A 133 3.08 33.70 -2.32
C LEU A 133 4.41 34.16 -2.95
N PRO A 134 5.19 35.02 -2.24
CA PRO A 134 6.53 35.38 -2.66
C PRO A 134 7.45 34.17 -2.83
N ALA A 135 8.45 34.30 -3.72
CA ALA A 135 9.36 33.19 -4.03
C ALA A 135 10.24 32.76 -2.83
N ASP A 136 10.47 33.65 -1.88
CA ASP A 136 11.26 33.47 -0.66
C ASP A 136 10.41 33.07 0.56
N VAL A 137 9.12 32.76 0.37
CA VAL A 137 8.23 32.33 1.46
C VAL A 137 8.76 31.09 2.16
N SER A 138 8.59 31.05 3.48
CA SER A 138 8.94 29.85 4.27
C SER A 138 7.90 28.72 4.08
N GLY A 139 8.31 27.46 4.30
CA GLY A 139 7.39 26.33 4.30
C GLY A 139 6.30 26.43 5.38
N ILE A 140 6.62 27.04 6.50
CA ILE A 140 5.66 27.30 7.60
C ILE A 140 4.58 28.29 7.15
N ASP A 141 4.97 29.37 6.48
CA ASP A 141 4.01 30.40 6.00
C ASP A 141 3.13 29.82 4.88
N LEU A 142 3.68 29.00 3.97
CA LEU A 142 2.88 28.26 2.99
C LEU A 142 1.83 27.37 3.68
N ASN A 143 2.23 26.59 4.67
CA ASN A 143 1.33 25.73 5.43
C ASN A 143 0.24 26.51 6.15
N LYS A 144 0.60 27.65 6.75
CA LYS A 144 -0.34 28.56 7.40
C LYS A 144 -1.38 29.08 6.42
N GLN A 145 -0.96 29.58 5.25
CA GLN A 145 -1.86 30.07 4.22
C GLN A 145 -2.81 29.00 3.67
N LEU A 146 -2.31 27.77 3.51
CA LEU A 146 -3.15 26.61 3.13
C LEU A 146 -4.24 26.34 4.18
N LEU A 147 -3.88 26.33 5.47
CA LEU A 147 -4.84 26.09 6.56
C LEU A 147 -5.86 27.23 6.68
N GLU A 148 -5.42 28.49 6.58
CA GLU A 148 -6.30 29.65 6.62
C GLU A 148 -7.32 29.61 5.47
N MET A 149 -6.88 29.28 4.26
CA MET A 149 -7.77 29.17 3.10
C MET A 149 -8.84 28.08 3.28
N ILE A 150 -8.46 26.93 3.87
CA ILE A 150 -9.39 25.85 4.17
C ILE A 150 -10.44 26.28 5.20
N VAL A 151 -10.01 26.98 6.26
CA VAL A 151 -10.91 27.47 7.33
C VAL A 151 -11.89 28.50 6.78
N GLN A 152 -11.43 29.40 5.90
CA GLN A 152 -12.28 30.41 5.28
C GLN A 152 -13.26 29.85 4.24
N ASN A 153 -12.88 28.75 3.59
CA ASN A 153 -13.65 28.13 2.51
C ASN A 153 -13.84 26.61 2.72
N PRO A 154 -14.61 26.17 3.73
CA PRO A 154 -14.78 24.73 4.04
C PRO A 154 -15.34 23.91 2.87
N LYS A 155 -16.08 24.54 1.95
CA LYS A 155 -16.63 23.89 0.75
C LYS A 155 -15.59 23.56 -0.30
N MET A 156 -14.38 24.11 -0.21
CA MET A 156 -13.29 23.81 -1.15
C MET A 156 -12.61 22.46 -0.87
N THR A 157 -12.87 21.83 0.26
CA THR A 157 -12.27 20.54 0.60
C THR A 157 -13.29 19.42 0.42
N LEU A 158 -12.96 18.47 -0.46
CA LEU A 158 -13.85 17.33 -0.76
C LEU A 158 -13.69 16.17 0.21
N HIS A 159 -12.70 16.19 1.12
CA HIS A 159 -12.34 14.98 1.87
C HIS A 159 -13.49 14.42 2.69
N ASN A 160 -14.29 15.25 3.37
CA ASN A 160 -15.47 14.79 4.13
C ASN A 160 -16.49 14.12 3.21
N VAL A 161 -16.81 14.75 2.06
CA VAL A 161 -17.76 14.23 1.10
C VAL A 161 -17.31 12.89 0.53
N VAL A 162 -16.02 12.78 0.19
CA VAL A 162 -15.44 11.52 -0.32
C VAL A 162 -15.47 10.43 0.75
N ALA A 163 -15.10 10.75 1.99
CA ALA A 163 -15.15 9.80 3.11
C ALA A 163 -16.59 9.31 3.38
N GLU A 164 -17.60 10.20 3.28
CA GLU A 164 -19.01 9.83 3.41
C GLU A 164 -19.47 8.91 2.28
N VAL A 165 -19.12 9.21 1.03
CA VAL A 165 -19.44 8.35 -0.13
C VAL A 165 -18.86 6.96 0.04
N LEU A 166 -17.57 6.87 0.37
CA LEU A 166 -16.88 5.59 0.60
C LEU A 166 -17.54 4.80 1.74
N SER A 167 -17.82 5.47 2.85
CA SER A 167 -18.49 4.86 4.01
C SER A 167 -19.91 4.38 3.69
N TYR A 168 -20.65 5.14 2.91
CA TYR A 168 -22.00 4.77 2.47
C TYR A 168 -21.97 3.50 1.60
N GLU A 169 -21.09 3.45 0.60
CA GLU A 169 -20.97 2.29 -0.28
C GLU A 169 -20.49 1.04 0.48
N ALA A 170 -19.48 1.18 1.37
CA ALA A 170 -19.05 0.09 2.22
C ALA A 170 -20.20 -0.48 3.10
N LYS A 171 -20.98 0.40 3.72
CA LYS A 171 -22.15 -0.01 4.53
C LYS A 171 -23.24 -0.67 3.70
N LYS A 172 -23.40 -0.29 2.43
CA LYS A 172 -24.35 -0.93 1.52
C LYS A 172 -23.97 -2.37 1.19
N LEU A 173 -22.67 -2.68 1.12
CA LEU A 173 -22.16 -4.03 0.89
C LEU A 173 -22.36 -4.97 2.10
N MET A 174 -22.53 -4.41 3.31
CA MET A 174 -22.73 -5.18 4.54
C MET A 174 -24.19 -5.51 4.84
N ARG A 175 -25.12 -5.00 4.05
CA ARG A 175 -26.57 -5.27 4.17
C ARG A 175 -27.00 -6.42 3.29
#